data_19adeb2db45c4ee9d31701c73435df30
#
_entry.id   19adeb2db45c4ee9d31701c73435df30
#
_cell.length_a   1.000
_cell.length_b   1.000
_cell.length_c   1.000
_cell.angle_alpha   90.00
_cell.angle_beta   90.00
_cell.angle_gamma   90.00
#
_symmetry.space_group_name_H-M   'P 1'
#
loop_
_entity.id
_entity.type
_entity.pdbx_description
1 polymer ?
#
loop_
_entity_poly.entity_id
_entity_poly.type
_entity_poly.pdbx_seq_one_letter_code
_entity_poly.pdbx_strand_id
1 'polypeptide(L)'
;TVLVDLRDPREREREGVIPGAFHCTRGMLEFWIDPESPYHKPVFAEDKRFVFFCAGGWRSALAAQTAHRMGLQPVAHIEGGFKAWREAGGPTEKLQPKPAKPG
;
A
#
# COMPACT_ATOMS: atom_id res chain seq x y z
N THR A 1 6.34 0.18 -11.65
CA THR A 1 5.23 -0.30 -10.79
C THR A 1 5.48 0.07 -9.35
N VAL A 2 4.47 0.58 -8.70
CA VAL A 2 4.49 0.90 -7.27
C VAL A 2 3.57 -0.07 -6.52
N LEU A 3 4.13 -0.84 -5.58
CA LEU A 3 3.33 -1.67 -4.67
C LEU A 3 2.90 -0.79 -3.50
N VAL A 4 1.60 -0.76 -3.22
CA VAL A 4 1.05 0.07 -2.15
C VAL A 4 0.44 -0.82 -1.07
N ASP A 5 1.05 -0.79 0.12
CA ASP A 5 0.64 -1.55 1.29
C ASP A 5 -0.44 -0.76 2.05
N LEU A 6 -1.65 -1.31 2.10
CA LEU A 6 -2.81 -0.66 2.72
C LEU A 6 -3.02 -1.07 4.18
N ARG A 7 -2.18 -1.99 4.68
CA ARG A 7 -2.33 -2.51 6.03
C ARG A 7 -1.98 -1.46 7.08
N ASP A 8 -2.51 -1.64 8.29
CA ASP A 8 -2.14 -0.75 9.38
C ASP A 8 -0.73 -1.07 9.92
N PRO A 9 -0.11 -0.14 10.68
CA PRO A 9 1.24 -0.36 11.20
C PRO A 9 1.42 -1.63 12.05
N ARG A 10 0.40 -2.04 12.81
CA ARG A 10 0.48 -3.23 13.66
C ARG A 10 0.54 -4.51 12.83
N GLU A 11 -0.24 -4.58 11.75
CA GLU A 11 -0.18 -5.71 10.83
C GLU A 11 1.21 -5.82 10.22
N ARG A 12 1.80 -4.69 9.81
CA ARG A 12 3.14 -4.66 9.21
C ARG A 12 4.22 -5.10 10.20
N GLU A 13 4.11 -4.66 11.46
CA GLU A 13 5.04 -5.07 12.50
C GLU A 13 4.96 -6.57 12.79
N ARG A 14 3.75 -7.11 12.83
CA ARG A 14 3.51 -8.51 13.17
C ARG A 14 3.83 -9.47 12.03
N GLU A 15 3.45 -9.11 10.80
CA GLU A 15 3.49 -10.02 9.65
C GLU A 15 4.69 -9.80 8.73
N GLY A 16 5.40 -8.69 8.87
CA GLY A 16 6.46 -8.31 7.96
C GLY A 16 5.95 -7.46 6.79
N VAL A 17 6.84 -7.10 5.89
CA VAL A 17 6.56 -6.20 4.76
C VAL A 17 7.15 -6.73 3.46
N ILE A 18 6.66 -6.23 2.34
CA ILE A 18 7.27 -6.46 1.03
C ILE A 18 8.35 -5.38 0.83
N PRO A 19 9.60 -5.76 0.55
CA PRO A 19 10.67 -4.78 0.32
C PRO A 19 10.30 -3.78 -0.77
N GLY A 20 10.52 -2.50 -0.51
CA GLY A 20 10.27 -1.44 -1.48
C GLY A 20 8.81 -1.02 -1.64
N ALA A 21 7.87 -1.65 -0.94
CA ALA A 21 6.47 -1.25 -1.00
C ALA A 21 6.25 0.09 -0.30
N PHE A 22 5.38 0.92 -0.89
CA PHE A 22 5.00 2.20 -0.32
C PHE A 22 3.84 1.99 0.65
N HIS A 23 3.97 2.46 1.88
CA HIS A 23 2.92 2.31 2.88
C HIS A 23 1.91 3.46 2.82
N CYS A 24 0.65 3.11 2.61
CA CYS A 24 -0.47 4.06 2.67
C CYS A 24 -1.63 3.36 3.35
N THR A 25 -1.84 3.59 4.63
CA THR A 25 -2.97 3.04 5.36
C THR A 25 -4.27 3.36 4.61
N ARG A 26 -5.18 2.39 4.50
CA ARG A 26 -6.40 2.51 3.68
C ARG A 26 -7.17 3.82 3.94
N GLY A 27 -7.24 4.24 5.21
CA GLY A 27 -7.96 5.46 5.59
C GLY A 27 -7.39 6.76 5.03
N MET A 28 -6.13 6.76 4.58
CA MET A 28 -5.48 7.94 4.02
C MET A 28 -5.45 7.94 2.49
N LEU A 29 -5.90 6.86 1.85
CA LEU A 29 -5.68 6.66 0.42
C LEU A 29 -6.25 7.79 -0.43
N GLU A 30 -7.51 8.14 -0.24
CA GLU A 30 -8.17 9.20 -1.03
C GLU A 30 -7.48 10.55 -0.83
N PHE A 31 -7.10 10.86 0.40
CA PHE A 31 -6.39 12.11 0.71
C PHE A 31 -5.02 12.19 0.03
N TRP A 32 -4.36 11.06 -0.13
CA TRP A 32 -3.02 11.02 -0.74
C TRP A 32 -3.08 10.98 -2.27
N ILE A 33 -4.13 10.42 -2.85
CA ILE A 33 -4.33 10.38 -4.32
C ILE A 33 -4.81 11.73 -4.86
N ASP A 34 -5.73 12.40 -4.16
CA ASP A 34 -6.37 13.62 -4.62
C ASP A 34 -5.38 14.78 -4.69
N PRO A 35 -5.05 15.31 -5.89
CA PRO A 35 -4.09 16.42 -5.99
C PRO A 35 -4.57 17.72 -5.36
N GLU A 36 -5.85 17.86 -5.08
CA GLU A 36 -6.41 19.03 -4.41
C GLU A 36 -6.38 18.90 -2.88
N SER A 37 -6.09 17.71 -2.37
CA SER A 37 -5.98 17.50 -0.94
C SER A 37 -4.68 18.10 -0.37
N PRO A 38 -4.72 18.72 0.82
CA PRO A 38 -3.49 19.19 1.47
C PRO A 38 -2.54 18.05 1.86
N TYR A 39 -3.03 16.80 1.86
CA TYR A 39 -2.24 15.62 2.20
C TYR A 39 -1.75 14.84 0.97
N HIS A 40 -1.93 15.38 -0.23
CA HIS A 40 -1.52 14.70 -1.46
C HIS A 40 -0.05 14.26 -1.43
N LYS A 41 0.20 13.03 -1.87
CA LYS A 41 1.55 12.48 -2.01
C LYS A 41 1.94 12.42 -3.49
N PRO A 42 3.06 13.04 -3.88
CA PRO A 42 3.45 13.13 -5.29
C PRO A 42 3.61 11.80 -6.02
N VAL A 43 3.89 10.71 -5.31
CA VAL A 43 4.02 9.38 -5.93
C VAL A 43 2.76 9.00 -6.71
N PHE A 44 1.57 9.44 -6.26
CA PHE A 44 0.31 9.14 -6.93
C PHE A 44 0.06 10.01 -8.16
N ALA A 45 0.88 11.03 -8.39
CA ALA A 45 0.83 11.83 -9.61
C ALA A 45 1.82 11.34 -10.68
N GLU A 46 2.65 10.35 -10.36
CA GLU A 46 3.60 9.78 -11.30
C GLU A 46 2.91 8.84 -12.29
N ASP A 47 3.42 8.80 -13.52
CA ASP A 47 2.93 7.90 -14.57
C ASP A 47 3.46 6.48 -14.33
N LYS A 48 2.86 5.77 -13.38
CA LYS A 48 3.25 4.43 -12.97
C LYS A 48 2.02 3.54 -12.80
N ARG A 49 2.26 2.24 -12.84
CA ARG A 49 1.25 1.24 -12.48
C ARG A 49 1.25 1.09 -10.97
N PHE A 50 0.07 1.15 -10.38
CA PHE A 50 -0.10 0.98 -8.93
C PHE A 50 -0.77 -0.35 -8.63
N VAL A 51 -0.15 -1.13 -7.73
CA VAL A 51 -0.68 -2.42 -7.30
C VAL A 51 -0.89 -2.36 -5.80
N PHE A 52 -2.15 -2.39 -5.40
CA PHE A 52 -2.54 -2.32 -3.98
C PHE A 52 -2.58 -3.70 -3.35
N PHE A 53 -2.23 -3.80 -2.08
CA PHE A 53 -2.42 -5.03 -1.33
C PHE A 53 -2.76 -4.76 0.13
N CYS A 54 -3.41 -5.73 0.74
CA CYS A 54 -3.72 -5.75 2.17
C CYS A 54 -3.45 -7.17 2.69
N ALA A 55 -3.97 -7.54 3.84
CA ALA A 55 -3.71 -8.87 4.40
C ALA A 55 -4.33 -9.99 3.57
N GLY A 56 -5.62 -9.90 3.26
CA GLY A 56 -6.39 -10.96 2.58
C GLY A 56 -7.02 -10.59 1.24
N GLY A 57 -6.92 -9.33 0.81
CA GLY A 57 -7.38 -8.89 -0.51
C GLY A 57 -8.66 -8.06 -0.55
N TRP A 58 -9.44 -7.98 0.53
CA TRP A 58 -10.70 -7.22 0.53
C TRP A 58 -10.51 -5.71 0.47
N ARG A 59 -9.69 -5.17 1.37
CA ARG A 59 -9.40 -3.73 1.40
C ARG A 59 -8.77 -3.28 0.09
N SER A 60 -7.86 -4.08 -0.46
CA SER A 60 -7.16 -3.72 -1.70
C SER A 60 -8.06 -3.80 -2.94
N ALA A 61 -9.01 -4.72 -2.98
CA ALA A 61 -9.99 -4.78 -4.07
C ALA A 61 -10.83 -3.50 -4.12
N LEU A 62 -11.35 -3.08 -2.96
CA LEU A 62 -12.12 -1.84 -2.85
C LEU A 62 -11.27 -0.60 -3.10
N ALA A 63 -10.02 -0.61 -2.62
CA ALA A 63 -9.09 0.50 -2.83
C ALA A 63 -8.75 0.68 -4.29
N ALA A 64 -8.48 -0.39 -5.02
CA ALA A 64 -8.20 -0.33 -6.45
C ALA A 64 -9.40 0.25 -7.22
N GLN A 65 -10.62 -0.14 -6.87
CA GLN A 65 -11.82 0.41 -7.46
C GLN A 65 -11.95 1.91 -7.21
N THR A 66 -11.74 2.34 -5.97
CA THR A 66 -11.79 3.75 -5.59
C THR A 66 -10.72 4.55 -6.32
N ALA A 67 -9.48 4.06 -6.34
CA ALA A 67 -8.37 4.73 -7.01
C ALA A 67 -8.65 4.90 -8.51
N HIS A 68 -9.19 3.86 -9.16
CA HIS A 68 -9.57 3.92 -10.58
C HIS A 68 -10.62 5.01 -10.82
N ARG A 69 -11.64 5.10 -9.98
CA ARG A 69 -12.67 6.13 -10.08
C ARG A 69 -12.10 7.55 -9.87
N MET A 70 -11.05 7.67 -9.08
CA MET A 70 -10.36 8.95 -8.87
C MET A 70 -9.40 9.31 -10.02
N GLY A 71 -9.31 8.47 -11.05
CA GLY A 71 -8.46 8.71 -12.21
C GLY A 71 -7.06 8.12 -12.13
N LEU A 72 -6.74 7.38 -11.09
CA LEU A 72 -5.46 6.70 -10.98
C LEU A 72 -5.49 5.43 -11.84
N GLN A 73 -4.72 5.41 -12.91
CA GLN A 73 -4.69 4.30 -13.88
C GLN A 73 -3.28 4.13 -14.43
N PRO A 74 -2.83 2.88 -14.71
CA PRO A 74 -3.51 1.61 -14.42
C PRO A 74 -3.35 1.20 -12.96
N VAL A 75 -4.38 0.55 -12.41
CA VAL A 75 -4.35 0.03 -11.04
C VAL A 75 -4.71 -1.45 -11.02
N ALA A 76 -4.20 -2.17 -10.04
CA ALA A 76 -4.51 -3.56 -9.79
C ALA A 76 -4.39 -3.82 -8.28
N HIS A 77 -4.71 -5.04 -7.84
CA HIS A 77 -4.45 -5.45 -6.47
C HIS A 77 -3.95 -6.88 -6.45
N ILE A 78 -3.26 -7.25 -5.38
CA ILE A 78 -2.81 -8.63 -5.19
C ILE A 78 -3.98 -9.43 -4.63
N GLU A 79 -4.51 -10.36 -5.43
CA GLU A 79 -5.56 -11.26 -4.99
C GLU A 79 -5.03 -12.16 -3.88
N GLY A 80 -5.77 -12.26 -2.77
CA GLY A 80 -5.30 -12.98 -1.59
C GLY A 80 -4.32 -12.20 -0.72
N GLY A 81 -3.90 -11.02 -1.15
CA GLY A 81 -3.10 -10.07 -0.38
C GLY A 81 -1.71 -10.56 0.03
N PHE A 82 -1.21 -10.01 1.13
CA PHE A 82 0.11 -10.34 1.67
C PHE A 82 0.26 -11.83 1.99
N LYS A 83 -0.81 -12.45 2.48
CA LYS A 83 -0.81 -13.89 2.78
C LYS A 83 -0.49 -14.70 1.53
N ALA A 84 -1.19 -14.45 0.42
CA ALA A 84 -0.95 -15.14 -0.84
C ALA A 84 0.45 -14.86 -1.40
N TRP A 85 0.92 -13.61 -1.29
CA TRP A 85 2.26 -13.23 -1.70
C TRP A 85 3.32 -14.05 -0.97
N ARG A 86 3.21 -14.15 0.35
CA ARG A 86 4.14 -14.91 1.19
C ARG A 86 4.09 -16.41 0.88
N GLU A 87 2.90 -16.97 0.72
CA GLU A 87 2.70 -18.39 0.40
C GLU A 87 3.26 -18.75 -0.98
N ALA A 88 3.24 -17.81 -1.92
CA ALA A 88 3.81 -17.99 -3.25
C ALA A 88 5.34 -17.82 -3.29
N GLY A 89 5.96 -17.54 -2.16
CA GLY A 89 7.40 -17.36 -2.07
C GLY A 89 7.90 -15.96 -2.43
N GLY A 90 7.01 -14.97 -2.50
CA GLY A 90 7.39 -13.59 -2.73
C GLY A 90 8.30 -13.06 -1.62
N PRO A 91 9.27 -12.19 -1.94
CA PRO A 91 10.20 -11.67 -0.92
C PRO A 91 9.49 -10.86 0.16
N THR A 92 9.85 -11.11 1.40
CA THR A 92 9.36 -10.38 2.57
C THR A 92 10.51 -10.08 3.50
N GLU A 93 10.35 -9.05 4.32
CA GLU A 93 11.32 -8.72 5.34
C GLU A 93 10.61 -8.25 6.60
N LYS A 94 11.32 -8.31 7.71
CA LYS A 94 10.79 -7.80 8.97
C LYS A 94 10.82 -6.28 8.94
N LEU A 95 9.71 -5.64 9.36
CA LEU A 95 9.67 -4.19 9.46
C LEU A 95 10.66 -3.73 10.53
N GLN A 96 11.58 -2.83 10.13
CA GLN A 96 12.55 -2.28 11.04
C GLN A 96 11.88 -1.25 11.95
N PRO A 97 12.07 -1.34 13.30
CA PRO A 97 11.55 -0.33 14.18
C PRO A 97 12.25 1.00 13.90
N LYS A 98 11.49 2.11 14.02
CA LYS A 98 12.09 3.42 13.88
C LYS A 98 13.10 3.62 15.01
N PRO A 99 14.29 4.19 14.73
CA PRO A 99 15.23 4.52 15.79
C PRO A 99 14.56 5.42 16.82
N ALA A 100 14.83 5.18 18.11
CA ALA A 100 14.35 6.04 19.17
C ALA A 100 14.91 7.44 18.92
N LYS A 101 14.03 8.46 18.93
CA LYS A 101 14.51 9.83 18.85
C LYS A 101 15.35 10.14 20.08
N PRO A 102 16.53 10.75 19.93
CA PRO A 102 17.28 11.23 21.06
C PRO A 102 16.38 12.16 21.88
N GLY A 103 16.35 11.90 23.16
CA GLY A 103 15.41 12.45 24.13
C GLY A 103 15.21 13.93 24.15
#